data_cfb217332c3c62254f43c17735f4b5ac
#
_entry.id   cfb217332c3c62254f43c17735f4b5ac
#
_cell.length_a   1.000
_cell.length_b   1.000
_cell.length_c   1.000
_cell.angle_alpha   90.00
_cell.angle_beta   90.00
_cell.angle_gamma   90.00
#
_symmetry.space_group_name_H-M   'P 1'
#
loop_
_entity.id
_entity.type
_entity.pdbx_description
1 polymer ?
#
loop_
_entity_poly.entity_id
_entity_poly.type
_entity_poly.pdbx_seq_one_letter_code
_entity_poly.pdbx_strand_id
1 'polypeptide(L)'
;MIAKISATENLGGALGYNFKKVEKGEASILLAAELYQDREGRYTMEDVLADMQAVIPEKCRTKKMVFHCSLNPHPDEKLSDETLTQIAKEYMETLGYGKQPYIVFKHNDIAREHIHIVSLRVDGEGKKINDRFEKRRSKQITDTLERKYDLIPSSKVADKAVEETPKIDITRGNIKEQVASVVRTVLKHYRFCSLGELNAILSAYNLAVEEVKTEFRGKKYDGLVYVPTDDKGGKASTPIYASDIGRGVGYTAVQNRIQKSKQAIKPLIPAIRHRILEVMCSSPQTEKALQQRLEEQGLRAVIRKNESGRIYGITFIDDKVGVVLNGSRLGKGYAANVFNGYFSNPTHNPFLDETLYGSLSAHLDQSATVHPSQLNTAKSDNLVDELIEDMADGSFLSTGNDDWKETAWQRKLRRQNKVNIKRRKR
;
A
#
# COMPACT_ATOMS: atom_id res chain seq x y z
N MET A 1 -0.37 12.12 -5.20
CA MET A 1 0.26 11.66 -6.47
C MET A 1 1.22 10.51 -6.19
N ILE A 2 1.23 9.47 -7.01
CA ILE A 2 2.07 8.28 -6.80
C ILE A 2 3.03 8.12 -7.97
N ALA A 3 4.34 8.08 -7.67
CA ALA A 3 5.38 7.81 -8.67
C ALA A 3 5.78 6.33 -8.65
N LYS A 4 5.84 5.71 -9.83
CA LYS A 4 6.36 4.35 -10.02
C LYS A 4 7.59 4.39 -10.91
N ILE A 5 8.77 4.13 -10.34
CA ILE A 5 10.03 4.12 -11.07
C ILE A 5 10.43 2.69 -11.43
N SER A 6 10.81 2.48 -12.66
CA SER A 6 11.40 1.24 -13.15
C SER A 6 12.66 1.51 -13.96
N ALA A 7 13.56 0.53 -14.03
CA ALA A 7 14.78 0.61 -14.82
C ALA A 7 14.88 -0.60 -15.75
N THR A 8 15.19 -0.36 -17.03
CA THR A 8 15.34 -1.41 -18.06
C THR A 8 16.59 -1.20 -18.90
N GLU A 9 17.03 -2.22 -19.59
CA GLU A 9 18.06 -2.16 -20.62
C GLU A 9 17.45 -1.88 -22.01
N ASN A 10 16.13 -2.02 -22.16
CA ASN A 10 15.45 -1.96 -23.45
C ASN A 10 14.79 -0.60 -23.67
N LEU A 11 15.56 0.35 -24.23
CA LEU A 11 15.08 1.68 -24.55
C LEU A 11 13.99 1.66 -25.64
N GLY A 12 14.24 0.93 -26.72
CA GLY A 12 13.25 0.80 -27.81
C GLY A 12 11.93 0.17 -27.35
N GLY A 13 11.98 -0.76 -26.35
CA GLY A 13 10.76 -1.33 -25.76
C GLY A 13 10.00 -0.32 -24.88
N ALA A 14 10.71 0.54 -24.13
CA ALA A 14 10.09 1.56 -23.30
C ALA A 14 9.45 2.67 -24.15
N LEU A 15 10.14 3.14 -25.18
CA LEU A 15 9.61 4.12 -26.13
C LEU A 15 8.47 3.53 -26.97
N GLY A 16 8.67 2.36 -27.57
CA GLY A 16 7.69 1.73 -28.44
C GLY A 16 6.34 1.42 -27.78
N TYR A 17 6.34 1.15 -26.47
CA TYR A 17 5.10 1.03 -25.71
C TYR A 17 4.29 2.34 -25.71
N ASN A 18 4.95 3.47 -25.45
CA ASN A 18 4.30 4.77 -25.36
C ASN A 18 3.90 5.30 -26.75
N PHE A 19 4.79 5.21 -27.74
CA PHE A 19 4.50 5.65 -29.11
C PHE A 19 3.35 4.87 -29.76
N LYS A 20 3.25 3.55 -29.53
CA LYS A 20 2.09 2.76 -29.99
C LYS A 20 0.76 3.24 -29.40
N LYS A 21 0.77 3.78 -28.18
CA LYS A 21 -0.45 4.39 -27.62
C LYS A 21 -0.74 5.75 -28.24
N VAL A 22 0.28 6.53 -28.58
CA VAL A 22 0.11 7.79 -29.32
C VAL A 22 -0.51 7.51 -30.71
N GLU A 23 0.01 6.51 -31.44
CA GLU A 23 -0.54 6.08 -32.73
C GLU A 23 -2.02 5.65 -32.65
N LYS A 24 -2.41 5.06 -31.52
CA LYS A 24 -3.80 4.64 -31.29
C LYS A 24 -4.72 5.76 -30.77
N GLY A 25 -4.20 6.95 -30.51
CA GLY A 25 -4.95 8.02 -29.87
C GLY A 25 -5.23 7.79 -28.38
N GLU A 26 -4.56 6.80 -27.74
CA GLU A 26 -4.67 6.47 -26.33
C GLU A 26 -3.68 7.27 -25.46
N ALA A 27 -2.77 8.00 -26.09
CA ALA A 27 -1.78 8.87 -25.41
C ALA A 27 -1.43 10.08 -26.29
N SER A 28 -0.89 11.12 -25.65
CA SER A 28 -0.29 12.29 -26.31
C SER A 28 1.08 12.59 -25.73
N ILE A 29 1.94 13.27 -26.50
CA ILE A 29 3.22 13.77 -26.02
C ILE A 29 3.00 15.14 -25.41
N LEU A 30 3.34 15.31 -24.12
CA LEU A 30 3.24 16.59 -23.42
C LEU A 30 4.51 17.42 -23.51
N LEU A 31 5.66 16.76 -23.45
CA LEU A 31 6.95 17.41 -23.35
C LEU A 31 8.04 16.47 -23.89
N ALA A 32 8.97 17.04 -24.61
CA ALA A 32 10.25 16.43 -24.91
C ALA A 32 11.37 17.45 -24.58
N ALA A 33 12.39 17.01 -23.87
CA ALA A 33 13.52 17.82 -23.44
C ALA A 33 14.81 17.20 -23.97
N GLU A 34 15.70 18.03 -24.56
CA GLU A 34 16.97 17.61 -25.14
C GLU A 34 16.80 16.52 -26.23
N LEU A 35 15.71 16.63 -27.03
CA LEU A 35 15.38 15.72 -28.11
C LEU A 35 15.06 16.48 -29.39
N TYR A 36 15.45 15.91 -30.51
CA TYR A 36 15.22 16.50 -31.82
C TYR A 36 13.73 16.45 -32.20
N GLN A 37 13.27 17.54 -32.81
CA GLN A 37 11.93 17.70 -33.35
C GLN A 37 12.03 17.83 -34.89
N ASP A 38 11.19 17.12 -35.64
CA ASP A 38 11.19 17.21 -37.07
C ASP A 38 10.75 18.60 -37.57
N ARG A 39 10.85 18.85 -38.87
CA ARG A 39 10.49 20.15 -39.49
C ARG A 39 9.02 20.51 -39.31
N GLU A 40 8.17 19.52 -39.01
CA GLU A 40 6.75 19.68 -38.78
C GLU A 40 6.41 19.80 -37.30
N GLY A 41 7.43 19.83 -36.45
CA GLY A 41 7.24 19.96 -35.01
C GLY A 41 6.82 18.67 -34.30
N ARG A 42 7.04 17.51 -34.91
CA ARG A 42 6.66 16.21 -34.38
C ARG A 42 7.88 15.46 -33.83
N TYR A 43 7.61 14.51 -32.95
CA TYR A 43 8.57 13.54 -32.44
C TYR A 43 8.24 12.15 -32.98
N THR A 44 9.17 11.53 -33.69
CA THR A 44 9.04 10.13 -34.11
C THR A 44 9.76 9.21 -33.12
N MET A 45 9.32 7.94 -33.06
CA MET A 45 9.96 6.96 -32.18
C MET A 45 11.43 6.75 -32.57
N GLU A 46 11.72 6.75 -33.87
CA GLU A 46 13.03 6.51 -34.45
C GLU A 46 14.01 7.64 -34.08
N ASP A 47 13.59 8.90 -34.21
CA ASP A 47 14.42 10.05 -33.89
C ASP A 47 14.70 10.13 -32.39
N VAL A 48 13.67 10.00 -31.55
CA VAL A 48 13.83 10.00 -30.09
C VAL A 48 14.72 8.84 -29.61
N LEU A 49 14.60 7.67 -30.25
CA LEU A 49 15.48 6.53 -29.95
C LEU A 49 16.92 6.81 -30.34
N ALA A 50 17.14 7.41 -31.52
CA ALA A 50 18.48 7.76 -32.02
C ALA A 50 19.15 8.81 -31.11
N ASP A 51 18.43 9.89 -30.77
CA ASP A 51 18.91 10.94 -29.87
C ASP A 51 19.32 10.38 -28.51
N MET A 52 18.46 9.60 -27.90
CA MET A 52 18.76 8.99 -26.61
C MET A 52 19.91 7.99 -26.68
N GLN A 53 20.05 7.25 -27.80
CA GLN A 53 21.18 6.34 -28.00
C GLN A 53 22.50 7.10 -28.19
N ALA A 54 22.49 8.25 -28.87
CA ALA A 54 23.66 9.06 -29.09
C ALA A 54 24.29 9.61 -27.80
N VAL A 55 23.48 9.80 -26.75
CA VAL A 55 23.98 10.22 -25.43
C VAL A 55 24.69 9.10 -24.67
N ILE A 56 24.38 7.84 -25.00
CA ILE A 56 24.93 6.67 -24.28
C ILE A 56 26.33 6.35 -24.84
N PRO A 57 27.41 6.49 -24.07
CA PRO A 57 28.74 6.16 -24.56
C PRO A 57 28.92 4.66 -24.79
N GLU A 58 29.78 4.31 -25.78
CA GLU A 58 30.06 2.91 -26.14
C GLU A 58 30.51 2.06 -24.94
N LYS A 59 31.29 2.62 -24.03
CA LYS A 59 31.82 1.94 -22.84
C LYS A 59 31.04 2.27 -21.58
N CYS A 60 29.72 2.02 -21.59
CA CYS A 60 28.91 2.21 -20.40
C CYS A 60 28.86 0.94 -19.54
N ARG A 61 29.20 1.05 -18.24
CA ARG A 61 29.13 -0.07 -17.27
C ARG A 61 27.73 -0.33 -16.75
N THR A 62 26.84 0.65 -16.87
CA THR A 62 25.46 0.57 -16.35
C THR A 62 24.60 -0.28 -17.29
N LYS A 63 24.12 -1.42 -16.82
CA LYS A 63 23.28 -2.34 -17.63
C LYS A 63 21.85 -1.83 -17.83
N LYS A 64 21.24 -1.27 -16.78
CA LYS A 64 19.87 -0.73 -16.83
C LYS A 64 19.92 0.77 -17.04
N MET A 65 20.16 1.18 -18.26
CA MET A 65 20.40 2.58 -18.64
C MET A 65 19.12 3.40 -18.78
N VAL A 66 17.98 2.76 -18.89
CA VAL A 66 16.70 3.44 -19.12
C VAL A 66 16.00 3.72 -17.81
N PHE A 67 15.64 4.97 -17.59
CA PHE A 67 14.71 5.41 -16.57
C PHE A 67 13.30 5.42 -17.16
N HIS A 68 12.37 4.78 -16.51
CA HIS A 68 10.95 4.86 -16.84
C HIS A 68 10.15 5.09 -15.57
N CYS A 69 9.38 6.17 -15.56
CA CYS A 69 8.58 6.55 -14.40
C CYS A 69 7.15 6.82 -14.85
N SER A 70 6.15 6.40 -14.06
CA SER A 70 4.80 6.92 -14.20
C SER A 70 4.45 7.78 -12.99
N LEU A 71 3.88 8.96 -13.22
CA LEU A 71 3.30 9.83 -12.20
C LEU A 71 1.78 9.74 -12.30
N ASN A 72 1.17 9.37 -11.19
CA ASN A 72 -0.26 9.08 -11.12
C ASN A 72 -0.90 10.03 -10.09
N PRO A 73 -1.60 11.11 -10.52
CA PRO A 73 -2.43 11.94 -9.67
C PRO A 73 -3.58 11.15 -9.04
N HIS A 74 -4.33 11.79 -8.13
CA HIS A 74 -5.53 11.17 -7.59
C HIS A 74 -6.56 10.94 -8.71
N PRO A 75 -7.34 9.83 -8.71
CA PRO A 75 -8.33 9.57 -9.75
C PRO A 75 -9.38 10.67 -9.93
N ASP A 76 -9.73 11.36 -8.86
CA ASP A 76 -10.71 12.43 -8.85
C ASP A 76 -10.12 13.80 -9.32
N GLU A 77 -8.80 13.86 -9.60
CA GLU A 77 -8.13 15.06 -10.10
C GLU A 77 -8.11 15.06 -11.63
N LYS A 78 -8.49 16.20 -12.19
CA LYS A 78 -8.30 16.53 -13.61
C LYS A 78 -7.32 17.68 -13.71
N LEU A 79 -6.12 17.40 -14.18
CA LEU A 79 -5.05 18.38 -14.29
C LEU A 79 -4.91 18.85 -15.74
N SER A 80 -4.64 20.14 -15.93
CA SER A 80 -4.34 20.65 -17.27
C SER A 80 -3.00 20.11 -17.79
N ASP A 81 -2.82 20.11 -19.10
CA ASP A 81 -1.57 19.65 -19.74
C ASP A 81 -0.38 20.51 -19.31
N GLU A 82 -0.60 21.83 -19.08
CA GLU A 82 0.40 22.74 -18.55
C GLU A 82 0.83 22.35 -17.14
N THR A 83 -0.13 22.03 -16.27
CA THR A 83 0.15 21.61 -14.89
C THR A 83 0.91 20.28 -14.86
N LEU A 84 0.47 19.29 -15.65
CA LEU A 84 1.16 18.00 -15.77
C LEU A 84 2.59 18.17 -16.31
N THR A 85 2.78 19.07 -17.27
CA THR A 85 4.10 19.41 -17.85
C THR A 85 5.01 20.02 -16.80
N GLN A 86 4.53 20.98 -16.01
CA GLN A 86 5.31 21.59 -14.93
C GLN A 86 5.67 20.60 -13.83
N ILE A 87 4.72 19.77 -13.43
CA ILE A 87 4.96 18.67 -12.47
C ILE A 87 6.06 17.74 -12.97
N ALA A 88 6.02 17.34 -14.25
CA ALA A 88 7.03 16.46 -14.84
C ALA A 88 8.42 17.11 -14.83
N LYS A 89 8.52 18.38 -15.23
CA LYS A 89 9.80 19.13 -15.21
C LYS A 89 10.39 19.22 -13.81
N GLU A 90 9.62 19.68 -12.85
CA GLU A 90 10.08 19.83 -11.46
C GLU A 90 10.44 18.48 -10.83
N TYR A 91 9.70 17.43 -11.15
CA TYR A 91 10.01 16.09 -10.70
C TYR A 91 11.36 15.61 -11.24
N MET A 92 11.61 15.78 -12.55
CA MET A 92 12.85 15.36 -13.19
C MET A 92 14.06 16.19 -12.70
N GLU A 93 13.90 17.49 -12.55
CA GLU A 93 14.94 18.38 -12.02
C GLU A 93 15.31 17.99 -10.58
N THR A 94 14.33 17.85 -9.71
CA THR A 94 14.56 17.58 -8.28
C THR A 94 15.09 16.16 -8.05
N LEU A 95 14.70 15.20 -8.90
CA LEU A 95 15.23 13.84 -8.84
C LEU A 95 16.67 13.73 -9.36
N GLY A 96 17.13 14.75 -10.11
CA GLY A 96 18.48 14.85 -10.67
C GLY A 96 18.59 14.45 -12.15
N TYR A 97 17.48 14.36 -12.85
CA TYR A 97 17.40 14.02 -14.28
C TYR A 97 17.12 15.22 -15.18
N GLY A 98 17.09 16.45 -14.66
CA GLY A 98 16.71 17.66 -15.42
C GLY A 98 17.59 17.97 -16.63
N LYS A 99 18.85 17.50 -16.65
CA LYS A 99 19.80 17.68 -17.78
C LYS A 99 19.85 16.48 -18.74
N GLN A 100 19.02 15.47 -18.48
CA GLN A 100 18.96 14.27 -19.33
C GLN A 100 17.95 14.48 -20.47
N PRO A 101 18.14 13.84 -21.63
CA PRO A 101 17.07 13.73 -22.60
C PRO A 101 15.91 12.93 -21.99
N TYR A 102 14.69 13.49 -22.05
CA TYR A 102 13.50 12.77 -21.62
C TYR A 102 12.28 13.18 -22.43
N ILE A 103 11.32 12.26 -22.51
CA ILE A 103 10.02 12.48 -23.15
C ILE A 103 8.91 12.11 -22.18
N VAL A 104 7.86 12.93 -22.16
CA VAL A 104 6.68 12.79 -21.29
C VAL A 104 5.44 12.51 -22.12
N PHE A 105 4.77 11.43 -21.82
CA PHE A 105 3.53 11.01 -22.45
C PHE A 105 2.38 11.12 -21.45
N LYS A 106 1.26 11.72 -21.87
CA LYS A 106 -0.01 11.66 -21.15
C LYS A 106 -0.82 10.48 -21.68
N HIS A 107 -1.24 9.59 -20.79
CA HIS A 107 -2.07 8.43 -21.13
C HIS A 107 -3.52 8.67 -20.73
N ASN A 108 -4.44 8.36 -21.65
CA ASN A 108 -5.88 8.46 -21.50
C ASN A 108 -6.60 7.11 -21.66
N ASP A 109 -5.86 6.01 -21.64
CA ASP A 109 -6.35 4.64 -21.84
C ASP A 109 -7.05 4.01 -20.65
N ILE A 110 -7.04 4.69 -19.49
CA ILE A 110 -7.75 4.30 -18.27
C ILE A 110 -8.54 5.48 -17.72
N ALA A 111 -9.48 5.23 -16.81
CA ALA A 111 -10.38 6.24 -16.24
C ALA A 111 -9.66 7.41 -15.54
N ARG A 112 -8.39 7.29 -15.20
CA ARG A 112 -7.56 8.34 -14.59
C ARG A 112 -6.46 8.79 -15.54
N GLU A 113 -6.23 10.10 -15.61
CA GLU A 113 -5.08 10.66 -16.30
C GLU A 113 -3.79 10.34 -15.56
N HIS A 114 -2.75 9.97 -16.30
CA HIS A 114 -1.42 9.75 -15.75
C HIS A 114 -0.36 10.01 -16.80
N ILE A 115 0.85 10.33 -16.36
CA ILE A 115 1.95 10.59 -17.27
C ILE A 115 3.05 9.54 -17.14
N HIS A 116 3.66 9.21 -18.28
CA HIS A 116 4.85 8.37 -18.37
C HIS A 116 6.05 9.20 -18.81
N ILE A 117 7.16 9.03 -18.13
CA ILE A 117 8.43 9.69 -18.42
C ILE A 117 9.45 8.63 -18.79
N VAL A 118 10.06 8.76 -19.95
CA VAL A 118 11.17 7.91 -20.39
C VAL A 118 12.42 8.76 -20.50
N SER A 119 13.53 8.34 -19.88
CA SER A 119 14.82 9.04 -19.86
C SER A 119 15.98 8.07 -19.71
N LEU A 120 17.20 8.60 -19.59
CA LEU A 120 18.43 7.85 -19.38
C LEU A 120 18.92 7.98 -17.94
N ARG A 121 19.45 6.87 -17.40
CA ARG A 121 20.08 6.81 -16.06
C ARG A 121 21.59 7.06 -16.09
N VAL A 122 22.13 7.40 -17.23
CA VAL A 122 23.56 7.70 -17.44
C VAL A 122 23.67 9.00 -18.19
N ASP A 123 24.67 9.78 -17.85
CA ASP A 123 25.04 11.01 -18.56
C ASP A 123 25.92 10.70 -19.78
N GLY A 124 26.30 11.74 -20.53
CA GLY A 124 27.14 11.61 -21.72
C GLY A 124 28.56 11.09 -21.45
N GLU A 125 29.01 11.09 -20.20
CA GLU A 125 30.26 10.49 -19.75
C GLU A 125 30.12 9.02 -19.33
N GLY A 126 28.90 8.48 -19.36
CA GLY A 126 28.59 7.12 -18.92
C GLY A 126 28.49 6.97 -17.42
N LYS A 127 28.52 8.07 -16.67
CA LYS A 127 28.34 8.08 -15.23
C LYS A 127 26.85 7.94 -14.90
N LYS A 128 26.55 7.04 -13.98
CA LYS A 128 25.16 6.82 -13.53
C LYS A 128 24.65 8.01 -12.73
N ILE A 129 23.45 8.49 -13.07
CA ILE A 129 22.73 9.47 -12.26
C ILE A 129 22.48 8.86 -10.87
N ASN A 130 22.60 9.69 -9.83
CA ASN A 130 22.48 9.23 -8.44
C ASN A 130 21.10 8.58 -8.19
N ASP A 131 21.10 7.27 -8.05
CA ASP A 131 19.90 6.47 -7.73
C ASP A 131 19.86 5.98 -6.28
N ARG A 132 20.77 6.50 -5.43
CA ARG A 132 20.75 6.16 -4.01
C ARG A 132 19.47 6.67 -3.37
N PHE A 133 18.73 5.77 -2.72
CA PHE A 133 17.41 6.05 -2.13
C PHE A 133 16.43 6.73 -3.11
N GLU A 134 16.53 6.43 -4.41
CA GLU A 134 15.75 7.06 -5.47
C GLU A 134 14.23 7.03 -5.18
N LYS A 135 13.71 5.92 -4.72
CA LYS A 135 12.29 5.77 -4.39
C LYS A 135 11.86 6.64 -3.21
N ARG A 136 12.70 6.74 -2.16
CA ARG A 136 12.44 7.61 -1.01
C ARG A 136 12.47 9.08 -1.41
N ARG A 137 13.48 9.50 -2.19
CA ARG A 137 13.55 10.84 -2.75
C ARG A 137 12.35 11.15 -3.62
N SER A 138 11.98 10.22 -4.49
CA SER A 138 10.78 10.33 -5.35
C SER A 138 9.51 10.55 -4.54
N LYS A 139 9.32 9.82 -3.42
CA LYS A 139 8.16 10.03 -2.53
C LYS A 139 8.17 11.43 -1.89
N GLN A 140 9.32 11.90 -1.41
CA GLN A 140 9.44 13.25 -0.85
C GLN A 140 9.14 14.33 -1.89
N ILE A 141 9.60 14.14 -3.14
CA ILE A 141 9.31 15.03 -4.26
C ILE A 141 7.81 15.06 -4.56
N THR A 142 7.17 13.88 -4.68
CA THR A 142 5.72 13.83 -4.94
C THR A 142 4.90 14.46 -3.83
N ASP A 143 5.30 14.33 -2.55
CA ASP A 143 4.62 14.98 -1.42
C ASP A 143 4.79 16.51 -1.45
N THR A 144 5.93 17.00 -1.94
CA THR A 144 6.17 18.42 -2.12
C THR A 144 5.35 18.98 -3.27
N LEU A 145 5.29 18.26 -4.39
CA LEU A 145 4.48 18.63 -5.56
C LEU A 145 2.99 18.62 -5.23
N GLU A 146 2.50 17.60 -4.48
CA GLU A 146 1.12 17.56 -4.01
C GLU A 146 0.74 18.85 -3.25
N ARG A 147 1.61 19.31 -2.34
CA ARG A 147 1.39 20.54 -1.57
C ARG A 147 1.49 21.80 -2.42
N LYS A 148 2.46 21.85 -3.36
CA LYS A 148 2.70 23.02 -4.22
C LYS A 148 1.55 23.28 -5.17
N TYR A 149 0.99 22.20 -5.74
CA TYR A 149 -0.09 22.27 -6.74
C TYR A 149 -1.48 22.03 -6.14
N ASP A 150 -1.58 22.03 -4.79
CA ASP A 150 -2.83 21.78 -4.04
C ASP A 150 -3.54 20.50 -4.47
N LEU A 151 -2.77 19.44 -4.68
CA LEU A 151 -3.31 18.16 -5.12
C LEU A 151 -3.81 17.32 -3.93
N ILE A 152 -4.73 16.40 -4.21
CA ILE A 152 -5.22 15.45 -3.21
C ILE A 152 -4.08 14.54 -2.77
N PRO A 153 -3.70 14.54 -1.47
CA PRO A 153 -2.60 13.72 -1.00
C PRO A 153 -2.79 12.23 -1.28
N SER A 154 -1.74 11.56 -1.72
CA SER A 154 -1.76 10.11 -2.00
C SER A 154 -2.12 9.26 -0.77
N SER A 155 -1.98 9.79 0.45
CA SER A 155 -2.45 9.16 1.69
C SER A 155 -3.96 9.00 1.73
N LYS A 156 -4.73 9.97 1.21
CA LYS A 156 -6.20 9.90 1.13
C LYS A 156 -6.69 8.79 0.20
N VAL A 157 -5.94 8.47 -0.86
CA VAL A 157 -6.26 7.33 -1.75
C VAL A 157 -6.24 6.00 -0.99
N ALA A 158 -5.31 5.86 -0.03
CA ALA A 158 -5.22 4.65 0.77
C ALA A 158 -6.42 4.48 1.72
N ASP A 159 -6.86 5.58 2.32
CA ASP A 159 -8.01 5.59 3.24
C ASP A 159 -9.31 5.28 2.46
N LYS A 160 -9.53 5.92 1.32
CA LYS A 160 -10.67 5.65 0.44
C LYS A 160 -10.69 4.21 -0.10
N ALA A 161 -9.53 3.64 -0.44
CA ALA A 161 -9.43 2.27 -0.91
C ALA A 161 -9.87 1.24 0.14
N VAL A 162 -9.72 1.53 1.43
CA VAL A 162 -10.21 0.67 2.53
C VAL A 162 -11.73 0.76 2.63
N GLU A 163 -12.29 1.97 2.57
CA GLU A 163 -13.74 2.19 2.63
C GLU A 163 -14.46 1.58 1.42
N GLU A 164 -13.86 1.62 0.24
CA GLU A 164 -14.42 1.08 -1.00
C GLU A 164 -14.12 -0.41 -1.24
N THR A 165 -13.29 -1.06 -0.40
CA THR A 165 -12.98 -2.48 -0.57
C THR A 165 -14.21 -3.34 -0.23
N PRO A 166 -14.83 -4.01 -1.22
CA PRO A 166 -16.01 -4.81 -0.98
C PRO A 166 -15.67 -6.08 -0.20
N LYS A 167 -16.67 -6.63 0.51
CA LYS A 167 -16.60 -7.99 1.03
C LYS A 167 -16.44 -8.98 -0.11
N ILE A 168 -15.78 -10.10 0.19
CA ILE A 168 -15.65 -11.19 -0.77
C ILE A 168 -17.01 -11.78 -1.06
N ASP A 169 -17.36 -11.80 -2.34
CA ASP A 169 -18.59 -12.40 -2.87
C ASP A 169 -18.21 -13.64 -3.69
N ILE A 170 -18.46 -14.80 -3.14
CA ILE A 170 -18.16 -16.10 -3.77
C ILE A 170 -19.02 -16.39 -5.00
N THR A 171 -20.15 -15.68 -5.19
CA THR A 171 -21.04 -15.83 -6.34
C THR A 171 -20.52 -15.09 -7.57
N ARG A 172 -19.72 -14.04 -7.38
CA ARG A 172 -19.02 -13.35 -8.45
C ARG A 172 -17.76 -14.14 -8.78
N GLY A 173 -17.47 -14.38 -10.04
CA GLY A 173 -16.22 -15.00 -10.49
C GLY A 173 -14.97 -14.29 -9.92
N ASN A 174 -13.77 -14.80 -10.19
CA ASN A 174 -12.50 -14.20 -9.78
C ASN A 174 -12.25 -14.10 -8.26
N ILE A 175 -12.67 -15.10 -7.49
CA ILE A 175 -12.48 -15.15 -6.03
C ILE A 175 -11.00 -14.87 -5.65
N LYS A 176 -10.04 -15.41 -6.42
CA LYS A 176 -8.62 -15.19 -6.18
C LYS A 176 -8.23 -13.71 -6.28
N GLU A 177 -8.77 -12.97 -7.23
CA GLU A 177 -8.50 -11.55 -7.41
C GLU A 177 -9.15 -10.72 -6.30
N GLN A 178 -10.38 -11.06 -5.90
CA GLN A 178 -11.05 -10.43 -4.76
C GLN A 178 -10.24 -10.62 -3.48
N VAL A 179 -9.82 -11.85 -3.17
CA VAL A 179 -8.97 -12.18 -2.01
C VAL A 179 -7.64 -11.43 -2.08
N ALA A 180 -7.00 -11.40 -3.25
CA ALA A 180 -5.74 -10.68 -3.43
C ALA A 180 -5.90 -9.17 -3.18
N SER A 181 -7.00 -8.57 -3.62
CA SER A 181 -7.32 -7.16 -3.40
C SER A 181 -7.49 -6.86 -1.90
N VAL A 182 -8.37 -7.62 -1.23
CA VAL A 182 -8.64 -7.46 0.21
C VAL A 182 -7.35 -7.63 1.03
N VAL A 183 -6.59 -8.73 0.81
CA VAL A 183 -5.38 -9.02 1.58
C VAL A 183 -4.35 -7.90 1.42
N ARG A 184 -4.10 -7.43 0.20
CA ARG A 184 -3.14 -6.35 -0.05
C ARG A 184 -3.58 -5.03 0.59
N THR A 185 -4.87 -4.68 0.49
CA THR A 185 -5.42 -3.47 1.11
C THR A 185 -5.28 -3.52 2.63
N VAL A 186 -5.69 -4.63 3.25
CA VAL A 186 -5.60 -4.82 4.71
C VAL A 186 -4.15 -4.79 5.17
N LEU A 187 -3.26 -5.55 4.55
CA LEU A 187 -1.84 -5.57 4.91
C LEU A 187 -1.17 -4.20 4.73
N LYS A 188 -1.60 -3.42 3.77
CA LYS A 188 -1.06 -2.07 3.57
C LYS A 188 -1.54 -1.09 4.63
N HIS A 189 -2.82 -1.08 4.94
CA HIS A 189 -3.44 -0.06 5.77
C HIS A 189 -3.25 -0.34 7.26
N TYR A 190 -3.34 -1.60 7.70
CA TYR A 190 -3.40 -1.94 9.11
C TYR A 190 -2.06 -2.47 9.66
N ARG A 191 -1.79 -2.06 10.90
CA ARG A 191 -0.73 -2.58 11.77
C ARG A 191 -1.35 -3.53 12.79
N PHE A 192 -0.78 -4.70 12.93
CA PHE A 192 -1.25 -5.75 13.85
C PHE A 192 -0.06 -6.52 14.40
N CYS A 193 -0.21 -7.16 15.54
CA CYS A 193 0.85 -7.85 16.26
C CYS A 193 0.67 -9.37 16.35
N SER A 194 -0.37 -9.92 15.73
CA SER A 194 -0.65 -11.36 15.68
C SER A 194 -1.56 -11.73 14.50
N LEU A 195 -1.55 -13.01 14.09
CA LEU A 195 -2.51 -13.51 13.09
C LEU A 195 -3.97 -13.41 13.58
N GLY A 196 -4.20 -13.50 14.90
CA GLY A 196 -5.53 -13.30 15.46
C GLY A 196 -6.06 -11.88 15.29
N GLU A 197 -5.18 -10.87 15.38
CA GLU A 197 -5.52 -9.48 15.08
C GLU A 197 -5.74 -9.28 13.56
N LEU A 198 -4.92 -9.89 12.72
CA LEU A 198 -5.14 -9.89 11.27
C LEU A 198 -6.47 -10.55 10.91
N ASN A 199 -6.82 -11.68 11.52
CA ASN A 199 -8.10 -12.33 11.30
C ASN A 199 -9.30 -11.49 11.74
N ALA A 200 -9.16 -10.69 12.80
CA ALA A 200 -10.21 -9.79 13.24
C ALA A 200 -10.58 -8.73 12.20
N ILE A 201 -9.58 -8.19 11.47
CA ILE A 201 -9.88 -7.24 10.39
C ILE A 201 -10.32 -7.95 9.10
N LEU A 202 -9.73 -9.10 8.76
CA LEU A 202 -10.10 -9.86 7.57
C LEU A 202 -11.55 -10.38 7.64
N SER A 203 -12.05 -10.69 8.84
CA SER A 203 -13.44 -11.16 9.02
C SER A 203 -14.48 -10.12 8.56
N ALA A 204 -14.16 -8.83 8.61
CA ALA A 204 -15.03 -7.78 8.08
C ALA A 204 -15.23 -7.87 6.54
N TYR A 205 -14.35 -8.59 5.87
CA TYR A 205 -14.34 -8.80 4.41
C TYR A 205 -14.70 -10.23 4.00
N ASN A 206 -15.26 -11.05 4.91
CA ASN A 206 -15.54 -12.46 4.66
C ASN A 206 -14.28 -13.26 4.29
N LEU A 207 -13.19 -13.00 5.00
CA LEU A 207 -11.90 -13.65 4.78
C LEU A 207 -11.25 -14.04 6.11
N ALA A 208 -10.59 -15.18 6.12
CA ALA A 208 -9.73 -15.62 7.21
C ALA A 208 -8.34 -15.99 6.70
N VAL A 209 -7.31 -15.93 7.55
CA VAL A 209 -5.97 -16.44 7.29
C VAL A 209 -5.64 -17.57 8.24
N GLU A 210 -5.12 -18.66 7.70
CA GLU A 210 -4.70 -19.84 8.47
C GLU A 210 -3.22 -20.13 8.22
N GLU A 211 -2.50 -20.51 9.27
CA GLU A 211 -1.12 -20.98 9.17
C GLU A 211 -1.11 -22.45 8.77
N VAL A 212 -0.33 -22.78 7.75
CA VAL A 212 -0.15 -24.15 7.27
C VAL A 212 1.31 -24.53 7.46
N LYS A 213 1.54 -25.62 8.19
CA LYS A 213 2.85 -26.23 8.37
C LYS A 213 2.93 -27.49 7.51
N THR A 214 3.85 -27.51 6.57
CA THR A 214 4.08 -28.66 5.70
C THR A 214 5.53 -29.10 5.79
N GLU A 215 5.77 -30.38 5.58
CA GLU A 215 7.11 -30.94 5.46
C GLU A 215 7.26 -31.54 4.07
N PHE A 216 8.31 -31.14 3.36
CA PHE A 216 8.62 -31.67 2.05
C PHE A 216 10.13 -31.98 1.97
N ARG A 217 10.47 -33.22 1.68
CA ARG A 217 11.87 -33.72 1.60
C ARG A 217 12.70 -33.40 2.85
N GLY A 218 12.11 -33.59 4.05
CA GLY A 218 12.77 -33.32 5.32
C GLY A 218 12.95 -31.85 5.68
N LYS A 219 12.41 -30.90 4.87
CA LYS A 219 12.39 -29.48 5.18
C LYS A 219 11.00 -29.05 5.59
N LYS A 220 10.92 -28.36 6.74
CA LYS A 220 9.67 -27.74 7.23
C LYS A 220 9.43 -26.43 6.52
N TYR A 221 8.21 -26.21 6.08
CA TYR A 221 7.75 -24.99 5.43
C TYR A 221 6.56 -24.44 6.19
N ASP A 222 6.66 -23.18 6.60
CA ASP A 222 5.56 -22.41 7.16
C ASP A 222 4.93 -21.60 6.04
N GLY A 223 3.62 -21.75 5.84
CA GLY A 223 2.85 -21.08 4.83
C GLY A 223 1.62 -20.40 5.40
N LEU A 224 1.01 -19.50 4.62
CA LEU A 224 -0.31 -18.95 4.90
C LEU A 224 -1.26 -19.32 3.78
N VAL A 225 -2.50 -19.62 4.17
CA VAL A 225 -3.64 -19.74 3.26
C VAL A 225 -4.71 -18.75 3.66
N TYR A 226 -5.35 -18.17 2.67
CA TYR A 226 -6.46 -17.24 2.83
C TYR A 226 -7.74 -17.96 2.46
N VAL A 227 -8.69 -18.00 3.38
CA VAL A 227 -9.93 -18.79 3.27
C VAL A 227 -11.11 -17.84 3.18
N PRO A 228 -11.84 -17.78 2.05
CA PRO A 228 -13.10 -17.08 1.98
C PRO A 228 -14.09 -17.69 2.97
N THR A 229 -14.78 -16.83 3.73
CA THR A 229 -15.76 -17.21 4.73
C THR A 229 -17.14 -16.65 4.40
N ASP A 230 -18.17 -17.23 4.98
CA ASP A 230 -19.50 -16.66 5.00
C ASP A 230 -19.63 -15.59 6.10
N ASP A 231 -20.79 -14.92 6.19
CA ASP A 231 -21.07 -13.90 7.21
C ASP A 231 -21.06 -14.45 8.65
N LYS A 232 -21.09 -15.77 8.82
CA LYS A 232 -20.99 -16.44 10.13
C LYS A 232 -19.58 -16.93 10.45
N GLY A 233 -18.61 -16.71 9.54
CA GLY A 233 -17.24 -17.16 9.67
C GLY A 233 -16.99 -18.62 9.26
N GLY A 234 -17.98 -19.31 8.70
CA GLY A 234 -17.84 -20.65 8.11
C GLY A 234 -17.05 -20.61 6.81
N LYS A 235 -16.27 -21.66 6.50
CA LYS A 235 -15.53 -21.77 5.24
C LYS A 235 -16.49 -21.85 4.06
N ALA A 236 -16.41 -20.89 3.15
CA ALA A 236 -17.33 -20.75 2.03
C ALA A 236 -16.71 -21.13 0.66
N SER A 237 -15.39 -21.25 0.58
CA SER A 237 -14.68 -21.61 -0.66
C SER A 237 -13.35 -22.30 -0.34
N THR A 238 -12.69 -22.82 -1.38
CA THR A 238 -11.37 -23.44 -1.26
C THR A 238 -10.32 -22.42 -0.80
N PRO A 239 -9.42 -22.82 0.13
CA PRO A 239 -8.32 -21.97 0.55
C PRO A 239 -7.40 -21.56 -0.63
N ILE A 240 -6.95 -20.31 -0.62
CA ILE A 240 -6.02 -19.78 -1.61
C ILE A 240 -4.65 -19.62 -0.96
N TYR A 241 -3.65 -20.26 -1.53
CA TYR A 241 -2.28 -20.15 -1.01
C TYR A 241 -1.73 -18.74 -1.18
N ALA A 242 -1.01 -18.25 -0.17
CA ALA A 242 -0.38 -16.93 -0.23
C ALA A 242 0.59 -16.80 -1.43
N SER A 243 1.26 -17.90 -1.84
CA SER A 243 2.10 -17.95 -3.04
C SER A 243 1.36 -17.62 -4.33
N ASP A 244 0.07 -17.96 -4.40
CA ASP A 244 -0.78 -17.72 -5.57
C ASP A 244 -1.29 -16.29 -5.66
N ILE A 245 -1.32 -15.57 -4.53
CA ILE A 245 -1.68 -14.15 -4.46
C ILE A 245 -0.48 -13.28 -4.87
N GLY A 246 0.73 -13.66 -4.43
CA GLY A 246 1.95 -12.98 -4.81
C GLY A 246 2.93 -12.77 -3.66
N ARG A 247 3.95 -11.93 -3.91
CA ARG A 247 4.95 -11.59 -2.88
C ARG A 247 4.36 -10.60 -1.87
N GLY A 248 4.89 -10.60 -0.65
CA GLY A 248 4.48 -9.65 0.39
C GLY A 248 3.28 -10.09 1.24
N VAL A 249 2.56 -11.16 0.86
CA VAL A 249 1.40 -11.70 1.58
C VAL A 249 1.66 -13.08 2.22
N GLY A 250 2.85 -13.63 2.05
CA GLY A 250 3.26 -14.92 2.59
C GLY A 250 3.68 -14.85 4.06
N TYR A 251 3.91 -16.02 4.66
CA TYR A 251 4.25 -16.19 6.08
C TYR A 251 5.38 -15.26 6.55
N THR A 252 6.53 -15.30 5.90
CA THR A 252 7.70 -14.50 6.29
C THR A 252 7.41 -12.99 6.22
N ALA A 253 6.71 -12.53 5.19
CA ALA A 253 6.37 -11.11 5.04
C ALA A 253 5.42 -10.64 6.14
N VAL A 254 4.38 -11.45 6.45
CA VAL A 254 3.43 -11.16 7.52
C VAL A 254 4.09 -11.18 8.90
N GLN A 255 4.98 -12.15 9.17
CA GLN A 255 5.74 -12.20 10.42
C GLN A 255 6.68 -11.00 10.60
N ASN A 256 7.37 -10.58 9.55
CA ASN A 256 8.20 -9.38 9.57
C ASN A 256 7.35 -8.13 9.86
N ARG A 257 6.16 -8.03 9.27
CA ARG A 257 5.20 -6.94 9.53
C ARG A 257 4.74 -6.94 10.99
N ILE A 258 4.40 -8.10 11.54
CA ILE A 258 4.06 -8.27 12.96
C ILE A 258 5.18 -7.74 13.87
N GLN A 259 6.44 -8.09 13.60
CA GLN A 259 7.56 -7.63 14.42
C GLN A 259 7.76 -6.11 14.36
N LYS A 260 7.69 -5.52 13.17
CA LYS A 260 7.76 -4.05 12.97
C LYS A 260 6.59 -3.35 13.68
N SER A 261 5.38 -3.88 13.54
CA SER A 261 4.16 -3.31 14.15
C SER A 261 4.22 -3.26 15.67
N LYS A 262 4.84 -4.24 16.33
CA LYS A 262 4.96 -4.28 17.80
C LYS A 262 5.61 -3.02 18.40
N GLN A 263 6.60 -2.44 17.72
CA GLN A 263 7.24 -1.21 18.16
C GLN A 263 6.43 0.03 17.78
N ALA A 264 5.91 0.07 16.54
CA ALA A 264 5.18 1.20 16.01
C ALA A 264 3.82 1.45 16.70
N ILE A 265 3.21 0.40 17.27
CA ILE A 265 1.91 0.50 17.95
C ILE A 265 2.04 0.97 19.41
N LYS A 266 3.18 0.74 20.09
CA LYS A 266 3.35 1.09 21.51
C LYS A 266 2.90 2.50 21.88
N PRO A 267 3.31 3.57 21.14
CA PRO A 267 2.92 4.94 21.48
C PRO A 267 1.43 5.23 21.29
N LEU A 268 0.69 4.38 20.54
CA LEU A 268 -0.73 4.58 20.25
C LEU A 268 -1.65 3.93 21.31
N ILE A 269 -1.13 3.00 22.09
CA ILE A 269 -1.90 2.24 23.09
C ILE A 269 -2.62 3.15 24.11
N PRO A 270 -1.97 4.18 24.71
CA PRO A 270 -2.63 5.03 25.70
C PRO A 270 -3.87 5.74 25.14
N ALA A 271 -3.79 6.31 23.94
CA ALA A 271 -4.91 7.00 23.29
C ALA A 271 -6.09 6.06 23.00
N ILE A 272 -5.81 4.81 22.58
CA ILE A 272 -6.84 3.81 22.33
C ILE A 272 -7.50 3.37 23.66
N ARG A 273 -6.70 3.15 24.70
CA ARG A 273 -7.22 2.84 26.05
C ARG A 273 -8.15 3.92 26.58
N HIS A 274 -7.76 5.18 26.41
CA HIS A 274 -8.57 6.32 26.86
C HIS A 274 -9.95 6.33 26.22
N ARG A 275 -10.02 6.20 24.88
CA ARG A 275 -11.30 6.14 24.15
C ARG A 275 -12.16 4.96 24.58
N ILE A 276 -11.59 3.77 24.78
CA ILE A 276 -12.33 2.60 25.26
C ILE A 276 -12.82 2.84 26.68
N LEU A 277 -12.01 3.40 27.56
CA LEU A 277 -12.38 3.70 28.94
C LEU A 277 -13.53 4.71 29.00
N GLU A 278 -13.45 5.78 28.22
CA GLU A 278 -14.51 6.79 28.10
C GLU A 278 -15.86 6.16 27.69
N VAL A 279 -15.84 5.26 26.70
CA VAL A 279 -17.05 4.51 26.32
C VAL A 279 -17.54 3.60 27.44
N MET A 280 -16.64 2.88 28.14
CA MET A 280 -17.04 1.99 29.24
C MET A 280 -17.56 2.74 30.46
N CYS A 281 -17.05 3.96 30.75
CA CYS A 281 -17.59 4.83 31.80
C CYS A 281 -19.06 5.21 31.55
N SER A 282 -19.51 5.23 30.29
CA SER A 282 -20.93 5.42 29.94
C SER A 282 -21.80 4.18 30.16
N SER A 283 -21.22 3.09 30.69
CA SER A 283 -21.90 1.83 31.07
C SER A 283 -22.82 1.25 29.99
N PRO A 284 -22.30 0.87 28.78
CA PRO A 284 -23.09 0.27 27.73
C PRO A 284 -23.64 -1.09 28.16
N GLN A 285 -24.97 -1.25 28.22
CA GLN A 285 -25.63 -2.44 28.79
C GLN A 285 -25.55 -3.69 27.89
N THR A 286 -25.26 -3.51 26.61
CA THR A 286 -25.18 -4.61 25.63
C THR A 286 -23.92 -4.48 24.78
N GLU A 287 -23.47 -5.60 24.23
CA GLU A 287 -22.34 -5.61 23.28
C GLU A 287 -22.60 -4.73 22.05
N LYS A 288 -23.82 -4.73 21.56
CA LYS A 288 -24.23 -3.88 20.43
C LYS A 288 -24.12 -2.38 20.78
N ALA A 289 -24.55 -2.01 22.00
CA ALA A 289 -24.41 -0.64 22.51
C ALA A 289 -22.93 -0.25 22.66
N LEU A 290 -22.08 -1.18 23.13
CA LEU A 290 -20.64 -0.98 23.18
C LEU A 290 -20.06 -0.73 21.78
N GLN A 291 -20.38 -1.58 20.81
CA GLN A 291 -19.90 -1.45 19.43
C GLN A 291 -20.30 -0.09 18.83
N GLN A 292 -21.57 0.28 18.96
CA GLN A 292 -22.07 1.56 18.46
C GLN A 292 -21.36 2.76 19.07
N ARG A 293 -21.18 2.80 20.39
CA ARG A 293 -20.48 3.91 21.07
C ARG A 293 -18.98 3.95 20.73
N LEU A 294 -18.35 2.81 20.51
CA LEU A 294 -16.98 2.74 20.04
C LEU A 294 -16.84 3.30 18.61
N GLU A 295 -17.82 3.00 17.73
CA GLU A 295 -17.86 3.53 16.36
C GLU A 295 -17.97 5.07 16.36
N GLU A 296 -18.76 5.65 17.27
CA GLU A 296 -18.84 7.10 17.48
C GLU A 296 -17.48 7.72 17.87
N GLN A 297 -16.65 6.94 18.58
CA GLN A 297 -15.27 7.31 18.93
C GLN A 297 -14.24 6.92 17.85
N GLY A 298 -14.68 6.40 16.70
CA GLY A 298 -13.83 5.97 15.58
C GLY A 298 -13.07 4.67 15.85
N LEU A 299 -13.61 3.83 16.73
CA LEU A 299 -13.11 2.49 17.03
C LEU A 299 -14.16 1.45 16.69
N ARG A 300 -13.77 0.35 16.06
CA ARG A 300 -14.62 -0.83 15.89
C ARG A 300 -14.19 -1.93 16.86
N ALA A 301 -15.14 -2.68 17.38
CA ALA A 301 -14.87 -3.86 18.22
C ALA A 301 -15.34 -5.14 17.55
N VAL A 302 -14.44 -6.10 17.40
CA VAL A 302 -14.76 -7.47 16.96
C VAL A 302 -14.81 -8.36 18.19
N ILE A 303 -16.01 -8.81 18.56
CA ILE A 303 -16.28 -9.67 19.71
C ILE A 303 -16.42 -11.10 19.21
N ARG A 304 -15.64 -12.02 19.78
CA ARG A 304 -15.67 -13.44 19.42
C ARG A 304 -16.24 -14.24 20.59
N LYS A 305 -17.24 -15.06 20.28
CA LYS A 305 -17.92 -15.93 21.23
C LYS A 305 -17.74 -17.40 20.88
N ASN A 306 -17.76 -18.24 21.89
CA ASN A 306 -17.86 -19.68 21.69
C ASN A 306 -19.35 -20.11 21.57
N GLU A 307 -19.59 -21.39 21.35
CA GLU A 307 -20.94 -21.97 21.21
C GLU A 307 -21.85 -21.73 22.44
N SER A 308 -21.25 -21.59 23.63
CA SER A 308 -22.00 -21.27 24.86
C SER A 308 -22.28 -19.77 25.04
N GLY A 309 -21.95 -18.93 24.05
CA GLY A 309 -22.18 -17.49 24.10
C GLY A 309 -21.13 -16.70 24.89
N ARG A 310 -20.12 -17.37 25.48
CA ARG A 310 -19.03 -16.71 26.25
C ARG A 310 -18.09 -15.95 25.33
N ILE A 311 -17.79 -14.71 25.70
CA ILE A 311 -16.79 -13.90 25.03
C ILE A 311 -15.40 -14.43 25.37
N TYR A 312 -14.69 -15.00 24.38
CA TYR A 312 -13.31 -15.45 24.52
C TYR A 312 -12.28 -14.54 23.86
N GLY A 313 -12.73 -13.60 23.03
CA GLY A 313 -11.85 -12.64 22.35
C GLY A 313 -12.57 -11.33 22.09
N ILE A 314 -11.83 -10.23 22.30
CA ILE A 314 -12.24 -8.89 21.88
C ILE A 314 -11.05 -8.22 21.21
N THR A 315 -11.27 -7.62 20.05
CA THR A 315 -10.26 -6.95 19.23
C THR A 315 -10.78 -5.58 18.85
N PHE A 316 -9.99 -4.54 19.09
CA PHE A 316 -10.31 -3.16 18.77
C PHE A 316 -9.56 -2.75 17.51
N ILE A 317 -10.26 -2.06 16.60
CA ILE A 317 -9.76 -1.62 15.31
C ILE A 317 -9.94 -0.11 15.24
N ASP A 318 -8.85 0.62 15.03
CA ASP A 318 -8.84 2.04 14.75
C ASP A 318 -8.58 2.23 13.25
N ASP A 319 -9.62 2.53 12.50
CA ASP A 319 -9.54 2.67 11.03
C ASP A 319 -8.80 3.95 10.63
N LYS A 320 -8.88 5.03 11.43
CA LYS A 320 -8.20 6.30 11.14
C LYS A 320 -6.68 6.19 11.27
N VAL A 321 -6.21 5.43 12.25
CA VAL A 321 -4.77 5.24 12.50
C VAL A 321 -4.24 3.97 11.83
N GLY A 322 -5.15 3.08 11.41
CA GLY A 322 -4.81 1.79 10.81
C GLY A 322 -4.17 0.83 11.83
N VAL A 323 -4.79 0.65 13.00
CA VAL A 323 -4.26 -0.21 14.07
C VAL A 323 -5.30 -1.23 14.53
N VAL A 324 -4.85 -2.47 14.72
CA VAL A 324 -5.67 -3.58 15.21
C VAL A 324 -5.03 -4.16 16.46
N LEU A 325 -5.75 -4.20 17.58
CA LEU A 325 -5.26 -4.63 18.87
C LEU A 325 -6.24 -5.54 19.61
N ASN A 326 -5.77 -6.71 20.00
CA ASN A 326 -6.50 -7.52 20.97
C ASN A 326 -6.62 -6.81 22.33
N GLY A 327 -7.75 -6.94 23.00
CA GLY A 327 -7.98 -6.35 24.32
C GLY A 327 -6.88 -6.72 25.33
N SER A 328 -6.42 -7.98 25.34
CA SER A 328 -5.32 -8.42 26.22
C SER A 328 -4.00 -7.66 26.00
N ARG A 329 -3.76 -7.12 24.80
CA ARG A 329 -2.58 -6.29 24.49
C ARG A 329 -2.72 -4.88 25.05
N LEU A 330 -3.93 -4.40 25.19
CA LEU A 330 -4.22 -3.13 25.86
C LEU A 330 -4.04 -3.21 27.38
N GLY A 331 -4.02 -4.41 27.94
CA GLY A 331 -3.83 -4.66 29.37
C GLY A 331 -4.85 -5.65 29.93
N LYS A 332 -4.62 -6.11 31.15
CA LYS A 332 -5.49 -7.10 31.83
C LYS A 332 -6.94 -6.60 31.96
N GLY A 333 -7.14 -5.31 32.24
CA GLY A 333 -8.46 -4.68 32.35
C GLY A 333 -9.26 -4.62 31.04
N TYR A 334 -8.61 -4.81 29.89
CA TYR A 334 -9.26 -4.83 28.56
C TYR A 334 -9.35 -6.23 27.95
N ALA A 335 -9.03 -7.27 28.73
CA ALA A 335 -9.11 -8.64 28.26
C ALA A 335 -10.56 -9.10 28.10
N ALA A 336 -10.79 -10.06 27.19
CA ALA A 336 -12.13 -10.59 26.89
C ALA A 336 -12.93 -11.05 28.13
N ASN A 337 -12.23 -11.61 29.14
CA ASN A 337 -12.89 -12.05 30.37
C ASN A 337 -13.53 -10.90 31.17
N VAL A 338 -12.94 -9.68 31.13
CA VAL A 338 -13.50 -8.50 31.82
C VAL A 338 -14.82 -8.09 31.16
N PHE A 339 -14.83 -8.03 29.82
CA PHE A 339 -16.05 -7.74 29.07
C PHE A 339 -17.10 -8.85 29.20
N ASN A 340 -16.66 -10.12 29.23
CA ASN A 340 -17.58 -11.24 29.49
C ASN A 340 -18.21 -11.12 30.86
N GLY A 341 -17.44 -10.84 31.92
CA GLY A 341 -17.96 -10.60 33.26
C GLY A 341 -18.94 -9.43 33.32
N TYR A 342 -18.60 -8.32 32.69
CA TYR A 342 -19.45 -7.13 32.64
C TYR A 342 -20.79 -7.40 31.95
N PHE A 343 -20.81 -8.02 30.77
CA PHE A 343 -22.08 -8.30 30.08
C PHE A 343 -22.90 -9.43 30.70
N SER A 344 -22.26 -10.29 31.50
CA SER A 344 -22.98 -11.29 32.31
C SER A 344 -23.63 -10.67 33.54
N ASN A 345 -23.10 -9.58 34.08
CA ASN A 345 -23.67 -8.83 35.19
C ASN A 345 -23.41 -7.32 35.00
N PRO A 346 -24.22 -6.64 34.17
CA PRO A 346 -23.96 -5.24 33.82
C PRO A 346 -24.23 -4.24 34.96
N THR A 347 -24.71 -4.67 36.11
CA THR A 347 -24.90 -3.84 37.32
C THR A 347 -23.56 -3.48 37.97
N HIS A 348 -22.50 -4.27 37.72
CA HIS A 348 -21.15 -4.01 38.20
C HIS A 348 -20.24 -3.69 36.99
N ASN A 349 -19.83 -2.45 36.90
CA ASN A 349 -18.91 -2.00 35.83
C ASN A 349 -17.47 -1.95 36.37
N PRO A 350 -16.61 -2.93 36.03
CA PRO A 350 -15.25 -2.98 36.53
C PRO A 350 -14.34 -1.83 36.04
N PHE A 351 -14.77 -1.08 35.05
CA PHE A 351 -14.04 0.11 34.56
C PHE A 351 -14.27 1.36 35.41
N LEU A 352 -15.26 1.30 36.32
CA LEU A 352 -15.52 2.35 37.32
C LEU A 352 -14.84 2.07 38.67
N ASP A 353 -14.24 0.90 38.87
CA ASP A 353 -13.53 0.56 40.10
C ASP A 353 -12.25 1.41 40.26
N GLU A 354 -12.08 2.10 41.38
CA GLU A 354 -10.93 2.96 41.63
C GLU A 354 -9.58 2.24 41.47
N THR A 355 -9.51 0.96 41.78
CA THR A 355 -8.30 0.14 41.65
C THR A 355 -7.87 -0.07 40.18
N LEU A 356 -8.81 -0.22 39.26
CA LEU A 356 -8.53 -0.31 37.81
C LEU A 356 -8.42 1.08 37.18
N TYR A 357 -9.29 2.01 37.59
CA TYR A 357 -9.28 3.40 37.14
C TYR A 357 -8.04 4.16 37.59
N GLY A 358 -7.65 4.04 38.87
CA GLY A 358 -6.45 4.66 39.42
C GLY A 358 -5.14 4.17 38.80
N SER A 359 -5.04 2.88 38.48
CA SER A 359 -3.89 2.33 37.75
C SER A 359 -3.88 2.70 36.26
N LEU A 360 -5.04 2.93 35.68
CA LEU A 360 -5.18 3.36 34.27
C LEU A 360 -4.96 4.86 34.09
N SER A 361 -5.44 5.68 35.04
CA SER A 361 -5.23 7.14 35.05
C SER A 361 -3.77 7.52 35.36
N ALA A 362 -3.10 6.84 36.27
CA ALA A 362 -1.70 7.07 36.58
C ALA A 362 -0.75 6.82 35.37
N HIS A 363 -1.14 5.96 34.45
CA HIS A 363 -0.42 5.76 33.18
C HIS A 363 -0.77 6.79 32.12
N LEU A 364 -1.90 7.51 32.26
CA LEU A 364 -2.35 8.55 31.31
C LEU A 364 -1.67 9.89 31.58
N ASP A 365 -1.45 10.25 32.82
CA ASP A 365 -0.79 11.51 33.21
C ASP A 365 0.68 11.59 32.77
N GLN A 366 1.37 10.47 32.60
CA GLN A 366 2.74 10.44 32.08
C GLN A 366 2.84 10.53 30.55
N SER A 367 1.75 10.44 29.82
CA SER A 367 1.73 10.43 28.35
C SER A 367 0.94 11.57 27.70
N ALA A 368 0.37 12.49 28.47
CA ALA A 368 -0.53 13.56 28.02
C ALA A 368 0.14 14.70 27.23
N THR A 369 1.40 14.58 26.82
CA THR A 369 2.13 15.61 26.06
C THR A 369 2.40 15.24 24.59
N VAL A 370 1.73 14.25 24.02
CA VAL A 370 1.88 13.96 22.58
C VAL A 370 0.85 14.77 21.80
N HIS A 371 1.28 15.91 21.25
CA HIS A 371 0.49 16.74 20.35
C HIS A 371 0.00 15.94 19.12
N PRO A 372 -1.23 16.17 18.61
CA PRO A 372 -1.77 15.48 17.41
C PRO A 372 -0.89 15.59 16.16
N SER A 373 -0.02 16.60 16.08
CA SER A 373 0.96 16.77 15.00
C SER A 373 2.07 15.72 14.97
N GLN A 374 2.38 15.06 16.10
CA GLN A 374 3.38 13.99 16.17
C GLN A 374 2.81 12.61 15.78
N LEU A 375 1.49 12.46 15.81
CA LEU A 375 0.80 11.25 15.33
C LEU A 375 0.91 11.07 13.81
N ASN A 376 1.03 12.16 13.06
CA ASN A 376 1.16 12.11 11.61
C ASN A 376 2.59 11.75 11.13
N THR A 377 3.64 12.07 11.91
CA THR A 377 5.03 11.77 11.54
C THR A 377 5.39 10.29 11.75
N ALA A 378 4.83 9.63 12.76
CA ALA A 378 5.02 8.18 12.95
C ALA A 378 4.32 7.31 11.89
N LYS A 379 3.36 7.89 11.16
CA LYS A 379 2.65 7.25 10.03
C LYS A 379 3.50 7.26 8.75
N SER A 380 4.44 8.20 8.59
CA SER A 380 5.11 8.44 7.31
C SER A 380 6.41 7.66 7.07
N ASP A 381 7.25 7.50 8.09
CA ASP A 381 8.64 7.12 7.81
C ASP A 381 8.89 5.62 7.61
N ASN A 382 8.12 4.73 8.25
CA ASN A 382 8.34 3.28 8.12
C ASN A 382 7.39 2.57 7.13
N LEU A 383 6.22 3.17 6.82
CA LEU A 383 5.32 2.66 5.79
C LEU A 383 5.81 3.00 4.37
N VAL A 384 6.56 4.09 4.24
CA VAL A 384 7.05 4.59 2.96
C VAL A 384 8.10 3.65 2.36
N ASP A 385 9.03 3.13 3.15
CA ASP A 385 10.08 2.24 2.64
C ASP A 385 9.51 0.87 2.20
N GLU A 386 8.51 0.35 2.90
CA GLU A 386 7.87 -0.93 2.57
C GLU A 386 6.85 -0.81 1.43
N LEU A 387 6.16 0.34 1.33
CA LEU A 387 5.32 0.72 0.19
C LEU A 387 6.14 0.87 -1.10
N ILE A 388 7.37 1.35 -0.99
CA ILE A 388 8.27 1.54 -2.12
C ILE A 388 8.76 0.19 -2.66
N GLU A 389 9.00 -0.82 -1.83
CA GLU A 389 9.37 -2.18 -2.28
C GLU A 389 8.20 -2.91 -2.94
N ASP A 390 6.98 -2.83 -2.38
CA ASP A 390 5.78 -3.44 -2.97
C ASP A 390 5.29 -2.69 -4.23
N MET A 391 5.46 -1.37 -4.28
CA MET A 391 5.19 -0.56 -5.48
C MET A 391 6.15 -0.85 -6.62
N ALA A 392 7.37 -1.33 -6.34
CA ALA A 392 8.31 -1.76 -7.37
C ALA A 392 7.85 -3.01 -8.12
N ASP A 393 6.94 -3.79 -7.57
CA ASP A 393 6.42 -5.01 -8.18
C ASP A 393 5.12 -4.81 -9.00
N GLY A 394 4.65 -3.56 -9.15
CA GLY A 394 3.54 -3.19 -10.06
C GLY A 394 2.15 -3.66 -9.61
N SER A 395 1.99 -4.06 -8.33
CA SER A 395 0.79 -4.74 -7.82
C SER A 395 -0.20 -3.83 -7.09
N PHE A 396 0.05 -2.51 -7.01
CA PHE A 396 -0.54 -1.72 -5.94
C PHE A 396 -1.83 -0.95 -6.25
N LEU A 397 -2.16 -0.67 -7.48
CA LEU A 397 -3.37 0.08 -7.85
C LEU A 397 -4.16 -0.67 -8.93
N SER A 398 -4.73 -1.80 -8.58
CA SER A 398 -5.76 -2.43 -9.40
C SER A 398 -7.13 -2.21 -8.74
N THR A 399 -7.65 -1.02 -8.86
CA THR A 399 -9.09 -0.75 -8.76
C THR A 399 -9.68 -0.57 -10.16
N GLY A 400 -9.32 -1.44 -11.09
CA GLY A 400 -9.85 -1.37 -12.45
C GLY A 400 -9.13 -2.36 -13.36
N ASN A 401 -9.87 -2.93 -14.29
CA ASN A 401 -9.47 -3.97 -15.24
C ASN A 401 -8.29 -3.60 -16.17
N ASP A 402 -7.75 -2.37 -16.09
CA ASP A 402 -6.79 -1.81 -17.06
C ASP A 402 -5.34 -1.76 -16.57
N ASP A 403 -5.10 -1.79 -15.25
CA ASP A 403 -3.73 -1.81 -14.67
C ASP A 403 -3.00 -3.15 -14.95
N TRP A 404 -3.73 -4.21 -15.33
CA TRP A 404 -3.15 -5.49 -15.72
C TRP A 404 -2.35 -5.41 -17.03
N LYS A 405 -2.74 -4.53 -17.97
CA LYS A 405 -2.03 -4.35 -19.25
C LYS A 405 -0.65 -3.74 -19.02
N GLU A 406 -0.55 -2.71 -18.16
CA GLU A 406 0.74 -2.11 -17.81
C GLU A 406 1.61 -3.07 -16.99
N THR A 407 1.02 -3.77 -16.03
CA THR A 407 1.72 -4.80 -15.25
C THR A 407 2.19 -5.96 -16.14
N ALA A 408 1.37 -6.38 -17.11
CA ALA A 408 1.72 -7.41 -18.09
C ALA A 408 2.85 -6.92 -19.02
N TRP A 409 2.83 -5.65 -19.43
CA TRP A 409 3.89 -5.07 -20.22
C TRP A 409 5.22 -4.98 -19.45
N GLN A 410 5.22 -4.53 -18.20
CA GLN A 410 6.40 -4.52 -17.35
C GLN A 410 6.95 -5.93 -17.12
N ARG A 411 6.10 -6.94 -16.93
CA ARG A 411 6.50 -8.36 -16.88
C ARG A 411 7.12 -8.83 -18.20
N LYS A 412 6.58 -8.39 -19.35
CA LYS A 412 7.12 -8.71 -20.68
C LYS A 412 8.50 -8.09 -20.87
N LEU A 413 8.72 -6.83 -20.48
CA LEU A 413 10.04 -6.18 -20.48
C LEU A 413 11.05 -6.93 -19.60
N ARG A 414 10.66 -7.33 -18.39
CA ARG A 414 11.53 -8.11 -17.49
C ARG A 414 11.89 -9.49 -18.07
N ARG A 415 10.97 -10.15 -18.80
CA ARG A 415 11.24 -11.43 -19.49
C ARG A 415 12.18 -11.24 -20.68
N GLN A 416 12.01 -10.20 -21.48
CA GLN A 416 12.90 -9.88 -22.60
C GLN A 416 14.32 -9.59 -22.13
N ASN A 417 14.48 -8.85 -21.04
CA ASN A 417 15.79 -8.61 -20.42
C ASN A 417 16.46 -9.91 -19.95
N LYS A 418 15.71 -10.88 -19.38
CA LYS A 418 16.25 -12.21 -19.00
C LYS A 418 16.71 -13.03 -20.20
N VAL A 419 15.98 -12.97 -21.31
CA VAL A 419 16.34 -13.68 -22.57
C VAL A 419 17.59 -13.07 -23.20
N ASN A 420 17.71 -11.75 -23.21
CA ASN A 420 18.90 -11.06 -23.74
C ASN A 420 20.16 -11.34 -22.90
N ILE A 421 20.03 -11.45 -21.60
CA ILE A 421 21.15 -11.84 -20.72
C ILE A 421 21.62 -13.28 -21.02
N LYS A 422 20.69 -14.21 -21.29
CA LYS A 422 21.03 -15.61 -21.66
C LYS A 422 21.70 -15.70 -23.04
N ARG A 423 21.30 -14.87 -24.02
CA ARG A 423 21.92 -14.84 -25.36
C ARG A 423 23.30 -14.20 -25.35
N ARG A 424 23.62 -13.31 -24.39
CA ARG A 424 24.98 -12.73 -24.25
C ARG A 424 25.96 -13.59 -23.44
N LYS A 425 25.48 -14.68 -22.80
CA LYS A 425 26.30 -15.65 -22.09
C LYS A 425 26.60 -16.94 -22.88
N ARG A 426 26.15 -17.04 -24.13
CA ARG A 426 26.55 -18.02 -25.13
C ARG A 426 27.39 -17.32 -26.20
#